data_47f8f1673ec65130ce4032e661cf6835
#
_entry.id   47f8f1673ec65130ce4032e661cf6835
#
_cell.length_a   1.000
_cell.length_b   1.000
_cell.length_c   1.000
_cell.angle_alpha   90.00
_cell.angle_beta   90.00
_cell.angle_gamma   90.00
#
_symmetry.space_group_name_H-M   'P 1'
#
loop_
_entity.id
_entity.type
_entity.pdbx_description
1 polymer ?
#
loop_
_entity_poly.entity_id
_entity_poly.type
_entity_poly.pdbx_seq_one_letter_code
_entity_poly.pdbx_strand_id
1 'polypeptide(L)'
;VDLVLKIALISSGCFLAFFAGANNSANASATLVSLDLISPKDAALIVGFFMALGALMFGGRIIETVAKGITDICLIRAISVQLTSGVFLCVASIFGVPISLAEIITSGIIGFSCANSGFSRTIKNTNVSKMIKLWTITPILCVLISYFLAGLIR
;
A
#
# COMPACT_ATOMS: atom_id res chain seq x y z
N VAL A 1 -9.01 9.12 -25.30
CA VAL A 1 -9.42 8.75 -23.91
C VAL A 1 -10.41 9.79 -23.45
N ASP A 2 -11.64 9.37 -23.10
CA ASP A 2 -12.70 10.28 -22.70
C ASP A 2 -12.29 11.10 -21.48
N LEU A 3 -12.64 12.39 -21.49
CA LEU A 3 -12.36 13.31 -20.37
C LEU A 3 -12.87 12.76 -19.05
N VAL A 4 -14.03 12.11 -19.08
CA VAL A 4 -14.65 11.46 -17.91
C VAL A 4 -13.73 10.39 -17.28
N LEU A 5 -13.12 9.53 -18.09
CA LEU A 5 -12.19 8.51 -17.61
C LEU A 5 -10.91 9.11 -17.00
N LYS A 6 -10.40 10.20 -17.56
CA LYS A 6 -9.25 10.92 -16.98
C LYS A 6 -9.59 11.53 -15.62
N ILE A 7 -10.73 12.18 -15.52
CA ILE A 7 -11.22 12.75 -14.24
C ILE A 7 -11.42 11.65 -13.21
N ALA A 8 -12.06 10.55 -13.58
CA ALA A 8 -12.27 9.40 -12.69
C ALA A 8 -10.94 8.79 -12.20
N LEU A 9 -9.94 8.67 -13.09
CA LEU A 9 -8.62 8.15 -12.74
C LEU A 9 -7.90 9.07 -11.73
N ILE A 10 -7.92 10.37 -11.98
CA ILE A 10 -7.27 11.35 -11.09
C ILE A 10 -8.00 11.40 -9.75
N SER A 11 -9.33 11.46 -9.75
CA SER A 11 -10.12 11.51 -8.51
C SER A 11 -9.94 10.25 -7.65
N SER A 12 -9.96 9.07 -8.27
CA SER A 12 -9.72 7.81 -7.55
C SER A 12 -8.29 7.71 -7.03
N GLY A 13 -7.30 8.23 -7.79
CA GLY A 13 -5.91 8.30 -7.35
C GLY A 13 -5.71 9.24 -6.17
N CYS A 14 -6.32 10.43 -6.20
CA CYS A 14 -6.29 11.37 -5.07
C CYS A 14 -6.96 10.78 -3.82
N PHE A 15 -8.11 10.11 -3.99
CA PHE A 15 -8.80 9.42 -2.92
C PHE A 15 -7.92 8.34 -2.27
N LEU A 16 -7.31 7.47 -3.07
CA LEU A 16 -6.37 6.46 -2.60
C LEU A 16 -5.17 7.09 -1.89
N ALA A 17 -4.55 8.12 -2.48
CA ALA A 17 -3.37 8.78 -1.94
C ALA A 17 -3.66 9.44 -0.58
N PHE A 18 -4.85 10.03 -0.41
CA PHE A 18 -5.26 10.64 0.85
C PHE A 18 -5.31 9.62 1.99
N PHE A 19 -6.01 8.50 1.81
CA PHE A 19 -6.10 7.46 2.84
C PHE A 19 -4.81 6.68 3.02
N ALA A 20 -4.02 6.50 1.97
CA ALA A 20 -2.67 5.93 2.07
C ALA A 20 -1.75 6.82 2.91
N GLY A 21 -1.79 8.13 2.71
CA GLY A 21 -1.06 9.09 3.52
C GLY A 21 -1.48 9.05 4.99
N ALA A 22 -2.79 9.07 5.26
CA ALA A 22 -3.33 9.02 6.62
C ALA A 22 -2.91 7.73 7.36
N ASN A 23 -3.08 6.56 6.72
CA ASN A 23 -2.71 5.26 7.31
C ASN A 23 -1.20 5.15 7.57
N ASN A 24 -0.39 5.50 6.58
CA ASN A 24 1.06 5.37 6.70
C ASN A 24 1.68 6.41 7.65
N SER A 25 1.14 7.63 7.73
CA SER A 25 1.64 8.63 8.69
C SER A 25 1.38 8.19 10.14
N ALA A 26 0.22 7.58 10.41
CA ALA A 26 -0.08 7.02 11.71
C ALA A 26 0.92 5.91 12.10
N ASN A 27 1.23 5.00 11.16
CA ASN A 27 2.22 3.94 11.39
C ASN A 27 3.62 4.49 11.65
N ALA A 28 4.07 5.47 10.87
CA ALA A 28 5.41 6.05 10.99
C ALA A 28 5.57 6.86 12.29
N SER A 29 4.50 7.47 12.80
CA SER A 29 4.52 8.29 14.01
C SER A 29 4.23 7.51 15.30
N ALA A 30 3.66 6.32 15.20
CA ALA A 30 3.13 5.55 16.33
C ALA A 30 4.15 5.40 17.48
N THR A 31 5.39 5.05 17.19
CA THR A 31 6.42 4.85 18.21
C THR A 31 6.75 6.15 18.97
N LEU A 32 6.88 7.27 18.27
CA LEU A 32 7.21 8.56 18.89
C LEU A 32 6.06 9.08 19.75
N VAL A 33 4.83 8.87 19.30
CA VAL A 33 3.61 9.26 20.03
C VAL A 33 3.39 8.35 21.24
N SER A 34 3.63 7.04 21.12
CA SER A 34 3.46 6.09 22.24
C SER A 34 4.49 6.28 23.36
N LEU A 35 5.62 6.91 23.09
CA LEU A 35 6.65 7.29 24.07
C LEU A 35 6.45 8.70 24.63
N ASP A 36 5.34 9.36 24.33
CA ASP A 36 5.02 10.75 24.73
C ASP A 36 6.11 11.78 24.35
N LEU A 37 6.91 11.47 23.29
CA LEU A 37 7.98 12.36 22.84
C LEU A 37 7.46 13.57 22.05
N ILE A 38 6.36 13.37 21.33
CA ILE A 38 5.71 14.41 20.51
C ILE A 38 4.19 14.22 20.55
N SER A 39 3.46 15.35 20.39
CA SER A 39 2.00 15.28 20.28
C SER A 39 1.57 14.56 18.99
N PRO A 40 0.43 13.86 18.96
CA PRO A 40 -0.08 13.21 17.74
C PRO A 40 -0.22 14.16 16.56
N LYS A 41 -0.59 15.43 16.83
CA LYS A 41 -0.74 16.47 15.81
C LYS A 41 0.60 16.85 15.18
N ASP A 42 1.61 17.10 15.99
CA ASP A 42 2.93 17.49 15.49
C ASP A 42 3.61 16.32 14.77
N ALA A 43 3.46 15.11 15.29
CA ALA A 43 3.93 13.90 14.64
C ALA A 43 3.31 13.73 13.24
N ALA A 44 1.99 13.91 13.10
CA ALA A 44 1.30 13.81 11.82
C ALA A 44 1.79 14.88 10.82
N LEU A 45 2.03 16.12 11.27
CA LEU A 45 2.55 17.19 10.42
C LEU A 45 3.98 16.92 9.94
N ILE A 46 4.86 16.50 10.85
CA ILE A 46 6.26 16.18 10.50
C ILE A 46 6.31 15.01 9.52
N VAL A 47 5.65 13.90 9.84
CA VAL A 47 5.64 12.71 8.98
C VAL A 47 4.99 13.04 7.62
N GLY A 48 3.86 13.73 7.61
CA GLY A 48 3.19 14.14 6.38
C GLY A 48 4.07 15.00 5.49
N PHE A 49 4.81 15.95 6.07
CA PHE A 49 5.76 16.78 5.33
C PHE A 49 6.88 15.94 4.68
N PHE A 50 7.52 15.04 5.42
CA PHE A 50 8.58 14.21 4.87
C PHE A 50 8.07 13.17 3.87
N MET A 51 6.87 12.64 4.05
CA MET A 51 6.22 11.78 3.06
C MET A 51 5.96 12.52 1.75
N ALA A 52 5.42 13.75 1.82
CA ALA A 52 5.20 14.57 0.63
C ALA A 52 6.52 14.90 -0.08
N LEU A 53 7.56 15.26 0.67
CA LEU A 53 8.88 15.52 0.13
C LEU A 53 9.47 14.27 -0.57
N GLY A 54 9.37 13.11 0.06
CA GLY A 54 9.80 11.84 -0.52
C GLY A 54 9.05 11.47 -1.80
N ALA A 55 7.74 11.68 -1.82
CA ALA A 55 6.92 11.46 -3.01
C ALA A 55 7.31 12.39 -4.16
N LEU A 56 7.58 13.66 -3.89
CA LEU A 56 8.03 14.62 -4.91
C LEU A 56 9.42 14.29 -5.46
N MET A 57 10.35 13.87 -4.61
CA MET A 57 11.73 13.59 -5.02
C MET A 57 11.88 12.24 -5.75
N PHE A 58 11.17 11.21 -5.32
CA PHE A 58 11.39 9.84 -5.77
C PHE A 58 10.18 9.22 -6.49
N GLY A 59 8.97 9.79 -6.35
CA GLY A 59 7.73 9.22 -6.89
C GLY A 59 7.77 8.97 -8.39
N GLY A 60 8.35 9.89 -9.16
CA GLY A 60 8.46 9.74 -10.62
C GLY A 60 9.24 8.49 -11.05
N ARG A 61 10.35 8.19 -10.37
CA ARG A 61 11.16 6.99 -10.67
C ARG A 61 10.42 5.69 -10.33
N ILE A 62 9.69 5.69 -9.22
CA ILE A 62 8.90 4.53 -8.80
C ILE A 62 7.77 4.27 -9.80
N ILE A 63 7.05 5.33 -10.20
CA ILE A 63 5.96 5.22 -11.19
C ILE A 63 6.50 4.65 -12.51
N GLU A 64 7.64 5.14 -12.99
CA GLU A 64 8.25 4.65 -14.23
C GLU A 64 8.63 3.16 -14.13
N THR A 65 9.21 2.75 -13.02
CA THR A 65 9.61 1.35 -12.77
C THR A 65 8.41 0.43 -12.71
N VAL A 66 7.35 0.84 -12.02
CA VAL A 66 6.12 0.06 -11.88
C VAL A 66 5.35 -0.01 -13.20
N ALA A 67 5.27 1.10 -13.94
CA ALA A 67 4.57 1.16 -15.22
C ALA A 67 5.20 0.26 -16.28
N LYS A 68 6.54 0.13 -16.28
CA LYS A 68 7.26 -0.72 -17.24
C LYS A 68 7.29 -2.20 -16.88
N GLY A 69 7.01 -2.56 -15.61
CA GLY A 69 7.29 -3.91 -15.08
C GLY A 69 6.08 -4.81 -14.85
N ILE A 70 4.86 -4.31 -14.77
CA ILE A 70 3.78 -5.09 -14.15
C ILE A 70 2.66 -5.53 -15.09
N THR A 71 2.28 -4.84 -16.11
CA THR A 71 1.30 -5.27 -17.14
C THR A 71 0.70 -4.05 -17.86
N ASP A 72 0.13 -4.25 -19.03
CA ASP A 72 -0.75 -3.26 -19.68
C ASP A 72 -1.97 -2.98 -18.80
N ILE A 73 -1.86 -1.95 -17.97
CA ILE A 73 -2.93 -1.55 -17.06
C ILE A 73 -3.93 -0.71 -17.87
N CYS A 74 -5.06 -1.31 -18.20
CA CYS A 74 -6.22 -0.61 -18.73
C CYS A 74 -6.72 0.43 -17.71
N LEU A 75 -7.11 1.63 -18.16
CA LEU A 75 -7.60 2.73 -17.30
C LEU A 75 -8.72 2.30 -16.35
N ILE A 76 -9.66 1.50 -16.83
CA ILE A 76 -10.78 1.00 -16.02
C ILE A 76 -10.27 0.11 -14.88
N ARG A 77 -9.26 -0.72 -15.16
CA ARG A 77 -8.60 -1.55 -14.13
C ARG A 77 -7.94 -0.70 -13.06
N ALA A 78 -7.20 0.34 -13.47
CA ALA A 78 -6.54 1.25 -12.56
C ALA A 78 -7.55 1.95 -11.64
N ILE A 79 -8.64 2.50 -12.20
CA ILE A 79 -9.72 3.13 -11.43
C ILE A 79 -10.34 2.15 -10.43
N SER A 80 -10.66 0.94 -10.86
CA SER A 80 -11.26 -0.08 -9.99
C SER A 80 -10.35 -0.45 -8.82
N VAL A 81 -9.05 -0.67 -9.08
CA VAL A 81 -8.07 -1.00 -8.04
C VAL A 81 -7.88 0.19 -7.09
N GLN A 82 -7.78 1.42 -7.61
CA GLN A 82 -7.61 2.62 -6.79
C GLN A 82 -8.81 2.85 -5.86
N LEU A 83 -10.04 2.75 -6.38
CA LEU A 83 -11.26 2.92 -5.59
C LEU A 83 -11.38 1.83 -4.50
N THR A 84 -11.22 0.57 -4.87
CA THR A 84 -11.29 -0.53 -3.92
C THR A 84 -10.23 -0.40 -2.84
N SER A 85 -8.97 -0.14 -3.22
CA SER A 85 -7.87 0.04 -2.27
C SER A 85 -8.09 1.26 -1.37
N GLY A 86 -8.58 2.37 -1.92
CA GLY A 86 -8.88 3.58 -1.16
C GLY A 86 -10.01 3.36 -0.12
N VAL A 87 -11.06 2.63 -0.49
CA VAL A 87 -12.14 2.26 0.45
C VAL A 87 -11.61 1.38 1.58
N PHE A 88 -10.81 0.37 1.26
CA PHE A 88 -10.19 -0.48 2.30
C PHE A 88 -9.29 0.32 3.25
N LEU A 89 -8.46 1.21 2.71
CA LEU A 89 -7.60 2.08 3.53
C LEU A 89 -8.42 3.07 4.37
N CYS A 90 -9.51 3.61 3.83
CA CYS A 90 -10.43 4.45 4.58
C CYS A 90 -11.00 3.71 5.80
N VAL A 91 -11.56 2.53 5.58
CA VAL A 91 -12.12 1.69 6.65
C VAL A 91 -11.03 1.33 7.67
N ALA A 92 -9.86 0.88 7.21
CA ALA A 92 -8.73 0.55 8.08
C ALA A 92 -8.29 1.75 8.94
N SER A 93 -8.23 2.94 8.34
CA SER A 93 -7.85 4.17 9.07
C SER A 93 -8.87 4.54 10.14
N ILE A 94 -10.17 4.37 9.87
CA ILE A 94 -11.24 4.60 10.87
C ILE A 94 -11.10 3.65 12.07
N PHE A 95 -10.74 2.39 11.82
CA PHE A 95 -10.55 1.40 12.89
C PHE A 95 -9.14 1.41 13.49
N GLY A 96 -8.25 2.29 13.05
CA GLY A 96 -6.86 2.36 13.53
C GLY A 96 -6.02 1.12 13.18
N VAL A 97 -6.38 0.41 12.10
CA VAL A 97 -5.66 -0.79 11.66
C VAL A 97 -4.57 -0.40 10.66
N PRO A 98 -3.29 -0.70 10.97
CA PRO A 98 -2.19 -0.46 10.03
C PRO A 98 -2.26 -1.47 8.88
N ILE A 99 -2.30 -0.98 7.65
CA ILE A 99 -2.34 -1.83 6.45
C ILE A 99 -1.29 -1.39 5.45
N SER A 100 -0.65 -2.36 4.80
CA SER A 100 0.32 -2.12 3.74
C SER A 100 -0.37 -1.71 2.45
N LEU A 101 -0.08 -0.50 1.96
CA LEU A 101 -0.58 0.00 0.67
C LEU A 101 -0.20 -0.92 -0.50
N ALA A 102 1.05 -1.43 -0.49
CA ALA A 102 1.53 -2.32 -1.55
C ALA A 102 0.74 -3.63 -1.61
N GLU A 103 0.40 -4.20 -0.45
CA GLU A 103 -0.38 -5.44 -0.36
C GLU A 103 -1.82 -5.24 -0.83
N ILE A 104 -2.47 -4.13 -0.46
CA ILE A 104 -3.83 -3.83 -0.90
C ILE A 104 -3.89 -3.64 -2.41
N ILE A 105 -3.01 -2.81 -2.99
CA ILE A 105 -2.98 -2.58 -4.44
C ILE A 105 -2.70 -3.88 -5.18
N THR A 106 -1.72 -4.65 -4.73
CA THR A 106 -1.39 -5.94 -5.36
C THR A 106 -2.55 -6.92 -5.27
N SER A 107 -3.22 -7.00 -4.12
CA SER A 107 -4.42 -7.84 -3.96
C SER A 107 -5.55 -7.40 -4.88
N GLY A 108 -5.75 -6.10 -5.06
CA GLY A 108 -6.71 -5.55 -6.01
C GLY A 108 -6.40 -5.94 -7.47
N ILE A 109 -5.13 -5.89 -7.86
CA ILE A 109 -4.68 -6.33 -9.20
C ILE A 109 -4.88 -7.84 -9.38
N ILE A 110 -4.55 -8.64 -8.37
CA ILE A 110 -4.78 -10.11 -8.38
C ILE A 110 -6.27 -10.41 -8.47
N GLY A 111 -7.12 -9.73 -7.68
CA GLY A 111 -8.57 -9.90 -7.72
C GLY A 111 -9.16 -9.58 -9.08
N PHE A 112 -8.75 -8.47 -9.69
CA PHE A 112 -9.16 -8.14 -11.06
C PHE A 112 -8.68 -9.20 -12.07
N SER A 113 -7.45 -9.68 -11.94
CA SER A 113 -6.91 -10.74 -12.80
C SER A 113 -7.70 -12.05 -12.65
N CYS A 114 -8.11 -12.39 -11.43
CA CYS A 114 -8.98 -13.55 -11.18
C CYS A 114 -10.34 -13.43 -11.88
N ALA A 115 -10.95 -12.24 -11.84
CA ALA A 115 -12.22 -11.99 -12.50
C ALA A 115 -12.11 -12.08 -14.03
N ASN A 116 -10.98 -11.61 -14.60
CA ASN A 116 -10.79 -11.57 -16.06
C ASN A 116 -10.26 -12.89 -16.65
N SER A 117 -9.30 -13.54 -15.99
CA SER A 117 -8.55 -14.69 -16.50
C SER A 117 -8.86 -16.01 -15.78
N GLY A 118 -9.68 -15.94 -14.73
CA GLY A 118 -10.01 -17.08 -13.87
C GLY A 118 -9.01 -17.29 -12.74
N PHE A 119 -9.51 -17.75 -11.61
CA PHE A 119 -8.77 -17.96 -10.36
C PHE A 119 -7.58 -18.91 -10.51
N SER A 120 -7.80 -20.07 -11.12
CA SER A 120 -6.75 -21.09 -11.28
C SER A 120 -5.56 -20.60 -12.12
N ARG A 121 -5.84 -19.81 -13.18
CA ARG A 121 -4.80 -19.26 -14.04
C ARG A 121 -4.01 -18.17 -13.36
N THR A 122 -4.67 -17.31 -12.59
CA THR A 122 -4.04 -16.21 -11.88
C THR A 122 -3.11 -16.71 -10.77
N ILE A 123 -3.52 -17.69 -9.96
CA ILE A 123 -2.69 -18.24 -8.88
C ILE A 123 -1.47 -18.99 -9.41
N LYS A 124 -1.58 -19.63 -10.57
CA LYS A 124 -0.45 -20.32 -11.22
C LYS A 124 0.58 -19.34 -11.83
N ASN A 125 0.25 -18.05 -11.92
CA ASN A 125 1.20 -17.04 -12.38
C ASN A 125 2.39 -16.96 -11.42
N THR A 126 3.60 -17.05 -11.97
CA THR A 126 4.85 -17.09 -11.20
C THR A 126 5.01 -15.90 -10.26
N ASN A 127 4.63 -14.69 -10.70
CA ASN A 127 4.73 -13.48 -9.88
C ASN A 127 3.73 -13.49 -8.73
N VAL A 128 2.48 -13.90 -8.99
CA VAL A 128 1.45 -14.03 -7.95
C VAL A 128 1.85 -15.08 -6.91
N SER A 129 2.32 -16.24 -7.35
CA SER A 129 2.81 -17.30 -6.45
C SER A 129 4.00 -16.84 -5.60
N LYS A 130 4.96 -16.09 -6.17
CA LYS A 130 6.07 -15.50 -5.41
C LYS A 130 5.58 -14.49 -4.35
N MET A 131 4.63 -13.63 -4.69
CA MET A 131 4.07 -12.65 -3.75
C MET A 131 3.35 -13.33 -2.58
N ILE A 132 2.51 -14.32 -2.84
CA ILE A 132 1.82 -15.10 -1.79
C ILE A 132 2.84 -15.77 -0.86
N LYS A 133 3.89 -16.38 -1.42
CA LYS A 133 4.96 -16.99 -0.62
C LYS A 133 5.68 -15.96 0.26
N LEU A 134 6.04 -14.79 -0.30
CA LEU A 134 6.68 -13.72 0.47
C LEU A 134 5.78 -13.22 1.59
N TRP A 135 4.51 -12.98 1.35
CA TRP A 135 3.57 -12.53 2.37
C TRP A 135 3.36 -13.55 3.51
N THR A 136 3.52 -14.84 3.21
CA THR A 136 3.46 -15.89 4.24
C THR A 136 4.78 -16.03 4.99
N ILE A 137 5.91 -15.99 4.29
CA ILE A 137 7.24 -16.23 4.89
C ILE A 137 7.70 -15.03 5.73
N THR A 138 7.47 -13.80 5.25
CA THR A 138 7.97 -12.59 5.92
C THR A 138 7.49 -12.44 7.37
N PRO A 139 6.20 -12.59 7.72
CA PRO A 139 5.75 -12.51 9.11
C PRO A 139 6.38 -13.59 10.00
N ILE A 140 6.53 -14.82 9.48
CA ILE A 140 7.16 -15.92 10.19
C ILE A 140 8.63 -15.59 10.51
N LEU A 141 9.38 -15.10 9.52
CA LEU A 141 10.76 -14.68 9.72
C LEU A 141 10.86 -13.53 10.73
N CYS A 142 9.98 -12.54 10.66
CA CYS A 142 9.95 -11.43 11.62
C CYS A 142 9.76 -11.91 13.05
N VAL A 143 8.83 -12.84 13.28
CA VAL A 143 8.60 -13.44 14.60
C VAL A 143 9.84 -14.17 15.10
N LEU A 144 10.46 -15.01 14.25
CA LEU A 144 11.66 -15.77 14.62
C LEU A 144 12.82 -14.83 14.97
N ILE A 145 13.12 -13.86 14.11
CA ILE A 145 14.21 -12.90 14.33
C ILE A 145 13.96 -12.10 15.61
N SER A 146 12.74 -11.60 15.82
CA SER A 146 12.39 -10.85 17.04
C SER A 146 12.55 -11.68 18.29
N TYR A 147 12.15 -12.95 18.25
CA TYR A 147 12.33 -13.89 19.36
C TYR A 147 13.80 -14.11 19.70
N PHE A 148 14.63 -14.34 18.68
CA PHE A 148 16.07 -14.52 18.88
C PHE A 148 16.74 -13.26 19.44
N LEU A 149 16.43 -12.08 18.89
CA LEU A 149 16.99 -10.81 19.38
C LEU A 149 16.57 -10.53 20.81
N ALA A 150 15.31 -10.78 21.18
CA ALA A 150 14.84 -10.62 22.55
C ALA A 150 15.55 -11.57 23.53
N GLY A 151 15.93 -12.76 23.08
CA GLY A 151 16.72 -13.71 23.87
C GLY A 151 18.19 -13.29 24.06
N LEU A 152 18.75 -12.52 23.12
CA LEU A 152 20.13 -12.00 23.19
C LEU A 152 20.27 -10.78 24.12
N ILE A 153 19.17 -10.03 24.35
CA ILE A 153 19.16 -8.80 25.15
C ILE A 153 18.81 -9.10 26.63
N ARG A 154 18.36 -10.32 26.91
CA ARG A 154 18.10 -10.80 28.28
C ARG A 154 19.33 -11.43 28.90
#